data_01d5ded0492c360af7ed27eb1308ca7c
#
_entry.id   01d5ded0492c360af7ed27eb1308ca7c
#
_cell.length_a   1.000
_cell.length_b   1.000
_cell.length_c   1.000
_cell.angle_alpha   90.00
_cell.angle_beta   90.00
_cell.angle_gamma   90.00
#
_symmetry.space_group_name_H-M   'P 1'
#
loop_
_entity.id
_entity.type
_entity.pdbx_description
1 polymer ?
#
loop_
_entity_poly.entity_id
_entity_poly.type
_entity_poly.pdbx_seq_one_letter_code
_entity_poly.pdbx_strand_id
1 'polypeptide(L)'
;MKYSMGHIGLNVLDIERSVAFYSNAFGMKEVFRMHPKSKLDMLLCFLQDESKSTMICLAWYKERKTPFELGENNIHLGFVTDDFEASYKRHKEMGIVCIDEYEKSIYYVEDPDGYEIAIVPANYHPSFIGKGYIG
;
A
#
# COMPACT_ATOMS: atom_id res chain seq x y z
N MET A 1 4.86 -29.16 2.96
CA MET A 1 4.59 -28.02 2.06
C MET A 1 4.57 -26.74 2.87
N LYS A 2 5.25 -25.70 2.40
CA LYS A 2 5.35 -24.42 3.11
C LYS A 2 4.82 -23.29 2.21
N TYR A 3 4.19 -22.30 2.82
CA TYR A 3 3.69 -21.11 2.11
C TYR A 3 4.25 -19.85 2.74
N SER A 4 4.47 -18.83 1.91
CA SER A 4 4.78 -17.48 2.35
C SER A 4 3.96 -16.51 1.52
N MET A 5 3.59 -15.36 2.11
CA MET A 5 2.87 -14.34 1.35
C MET A 5 3.84 -13.64 0.41
N GLY A 6 3.60 -13.77 -0.91
CA GLY A 6 4.45 -13.15 -1.92
C GLY A 6 4.06 -11.72 -2.25
N HIS A 7 2.77 -11.48 -2.45
CA HIS A 7 2.29 -10.16 -2.81
C HIS A 7 0.79 -10.00 -2.53
N ILE A 8 0.35 -8.74 -2.54
CA ILE A 8 -1.05 -8.33 -2.56
C ILE A 8 -1.29 -7.60 -3.87
N GLY A 9 -2.35 -7.96 -4.60
CA GLY A 9 -2.70 -7.34 -5.87
C GLY A 9 -3.71 -6.22 -5.69
N LEU A 10 -3.46 -5.08 -6.35
CA LEU A 10 -4.38 -3.96 -6.42
C LEU A 10 -4.64 -3.62 -7.89
N ASN A 11 -5.91 -3.52 -8.25
CA ASN A 11 -6.29 -3.05 -9.59
C ASN A 11 -6.18 -1.54 -9.63
N VAL A 12 -5.51 -1.01 -10.65
CA VAL A 12 -5.26 0.43 -10.79
C VAL A 12 -5.63 0.92 -12.19
N LEU A 13 -6.04 2.18 -12.29
CA LEU A 13 -6.37 2.79 -13.58
C LEU A 13 -5.13 3.35 -14.30
N ASP A 14 -4.09 3.68 -13.56
CA ASP A 14 -2.89 4.32 -14.11
C ASP A 14 -1.66 3.84 -13.33
N ILE A 15 -0.87 2.97 -13.96
CA ILE A 15 0.33 2.38 -13.34
C ILE A 15 1.31 3.46 -12.88
N GLU A 16 1.61 4.43 -13.74
CA GLU A 16 2.64 5.44 -13.43
C GLU A 16 2.20 6.35 -12.28
N ARG A 17 0.92 6.68 -12.23
CA ARG A 17 0.34 7.44 -11.12
C ARG A 17 0.48 6.69 -9.81
N SER A 18 0.16 5.40 -9.81
CA SER A 18 0.25 4.57 -8.61
C SER A 18 1.69 4.30 -8.18
N VAL A 19 2.60 4.06 -9.12
CA VAL A 19 4.04 3.93 -8.82
C VAL A 19 4.55 5.19 -8.14
N ALA A 20 4.22 6.37 -8.68
CA ALA A 20 4.64 7.65 -8.09
C ALA A 20 4.07 7.82 -6.67
N PHE A 21 2.80 7.47 -6.47
CA PHE A 21 2.18 7.55 -5.15
C PHE A 21 2.92 6.69 -4.11
N TYR A 22 3.10 5.41 -4.40
CA TYR A 22 3.74 4.48 -3.45
C TYR A 22 5.21 4.81 -3.23
N SER A 23 5.90 5.34 -4.24
CA SER A 23 7.25 5.84 -4.10
C SER A 23 7.32 7.05 -3.17
N ASN A 24 6.47 8.04 -3.40
CA ASN A 24 6.47 9.30 -2.64
C ASN A 24 5.95 9.13 -1.22
N ALA A 25 4.91 8.32 -1.02
CA ALA A 25 4.30 8.16 0.30
C ALA A 25 5.04 7.16 1.19
N PHE A 26 5.60 6.09 0.61
CA PHE A 26 6.13 4.97 1.37
C PHE A 26 7.54 4.53 0.96
N GLY A 27 8.17 5.20 0.01
CA GLY A 27 9.51 4.83 -0.45
C GLY A 27 9.59 3.50 -1.17
N MET A 28 8.47 3.01 -1.69
CA MET A 28 8.46 1.76 -2.44
C MET A 28 9.09 1.95 -3.82
N LYS A 29 9.70 0.88 -4.33
CA LYS A 29 10.36 0.88 -5.64
C LYS A 29 9.81 -0.22 -6.52
N GLU A 30 9.67 0.08 -7.80
CA GLU A 30 9.34 -0.93 -8.80
C GLU A 30 10.53 -1.89 -8.95
N VAL A 31 10.25 -3.19 -8.80
CA VAL A 31 11.28 -4.23 -8.93
C VAL A 31 11.06 -5.14 -10.12
N PHE A 32 9.85 -5.18 -10.66
CA PHE A 32 9.54 -6.04 -11.79
C PHE A 32 8.26 -5.55 -12.49
N ARG A 33 8.23 -5.69 -13.82
CA ARG A 33 7.06 -5.34 -14.62
C ARG A 33 6.90 -6.40 -15.71
N MET A 34 5.68 -6.86 -15.94
CA MET A 34 5.44 -7.91 -16.92
C MET A 34 4.07 -7.79 -17.57
N HIS A 35 3.98 -8.31 -18.81
CA HIS A 35 2.72 -8.54 -19.50
C HIS A 35 2.41 -10.03 -19.43
N PRO A 36 1.51 -10.47 -18.53
CA PRO A 36 1.17 -11.88 -18.44
C PRO A 36 0.41 -12.34 -19.67
N LYS A 37 0.60 -13.60 -20.06
CA LYS A 37 -0.22 -14.24 -21.09
C LYS A 37 -1.61 -14.47 -20.53
N SER A 38 -2.56 -13.67 -20.99
CA SER A 38 -3.93 -13.67 -20.51
C SER A 38 -4.86 -13.34 -21.67
N LYS A 39 -6.15 -13.66 -21.52
CA LYS A 39 -7.18 -13.20 -22.46
C LYS A 39 -7.39 -11.68 -22.36
N LEU A 40 -6.97 -11.10 -21.25
CA LEU A 40 -7.05 -9.65 -21.02
C LEU A 40 -5.70 -9.03 -21.35
N ASP A 41 -5.73 -7.87 -22.02
CA ASP A 41 -4.53 -7.07 -22.22
C ASP A 41 -4.25 -6.33 -20.93
N MET A 42 -3.24 -6.77 -20.19
CA MET A 42 -2.94 -6.27 -18.86
C MET A 42 -1.44 -6.12 -18.63
N LEU A 43 -1.12 -5.30 -17.65
CA LEU A 43 0.26 -5.07 -17.20
C LEU A 43 0.29 -5.26 -15.69
N LEU A 44 1.30 -5.97 -15.20
CA LEU A 44 1.57 -6.11 -13.77
C LEU A 44 2.86 -5.38 -13.42
N CYS A 45 2.82 -4.61 -12.34
CA CYS A 45 3.96 -3.87 -11.82
C CYS A 45 4.13 -4.19 -10.35
N PHE A 46 5.27 -4.76 -9.99
CA PHE A 46 5.57 -5.17 -8.61
C PHE A 46 6.40 -4.11 -7.91
N LEU A 47 5.91 -3.66 -6.76
CA LEU A 47 6.58 -2.70 -5.90
C LEU A 47 7.02 -3.36 -4.61
N GLN A 48 8.16 -2.93 -4.08
CA GLN A 48 8.73 -3.47 -2.87
C GLN A 48 9.26 -2.35 -1.99
N ASP A 49 9.07 -2.47 -0.68
CA ASP A 49 9.67 -1.57 0.31
C ASP A 49 11.06 -2.03 0.73
N GLU A 50 11.71 -1.26 1.61
CA GLU A 50 13.06 -1.57 2.07
C GLU A 50 13.14 -2.89 2.85
N SER A 51 12.06 -3.31 3.50
CA SER A 51 12.05 -4.55 4.29
C SER A 51 12.13 -5.80 3.41
N LYS A 52 11.68 -5.69 2.15
CA LYS A 52 11.65 -6.79 1.17
C LYS A 52 10.84 -8.00 1.64
N SER A 53 9.93 -7.82 2.60
CA SER A 53 9.14 -8.92 3.16
C SER A 53 7.98 -9.34 2.29
N THR A 54 7.39 -8.41 1.53
CA THR A 54 6.30 -8.67 0.61
C THR A 54 6.29 -7.61 -0.48
N MET A 55 5.39 -7.78 -1.45
CA MET A 55 5.25 -6.84 -2.57
C MET A 55 3.82 -6.39 -2.72
N ILE A 56 3.64 -5.25 -3.36
CA ILE A 56 2.36 -4.84 -3.93
C ILE A 56 2.44 -5.09 -5.42
N CYS A 57 1.46 -5.79 -5.98
CA CYS A 57 1.33 -6.00 -7.41
C CYS A 57 0.24 -5.08 -7.94
N LEU A 58 0.61 -4.08 -8.71
CA LEU A 58 -0.33 -3.18 -9.38
C LEU A 58 -0.77 -3.83 -10.69
N ALA A 59 -2.07 -4.03 -10.87
CA ALA A 59 -2.62 -4.64 -12.08
C ALA A 59 -3.40 -3.59 -12.88
N TRP A 60 -2.94 -3.35 -14.09
CA TRP A 60 -3.58 -2.42 -15.03
C TRP A 60 -4.18 -3.20 -16.20
N TYR A 61 -5.38 -2.77 -16.64
CA TYR A 61 -6.08 -3.39 -17.76
C TYR A 61 -6.35 -2.34 -18.83
N LYS A 62 -5.92 -2.63 -20.04
CA LYS A 62 -6.04 -1.70 -21.17
C LYS A 62 -7.47 -1.21 -21.40
N GLU A 63 -8.44 -2.10 -21.29
CA GLU A 63 -9.84 -1.78 -21.57
C GLU A 63 -10.58 -1.11 -20.42
N ARG A 64 -9.97 -1.07 -19.22
CA ARG A 64 -10.62 -0.48 -18.05
C ARG A 64 -10.39 1.02 -18.01
N LYS A 65 -11.48 1.79 -18.08
CA LYS A 65 -11.45 3.27 -18.08
C LYS A 65 -12.21 3.91 -16.93
N THR A 66 -13.03 3.13 -16.23
CA THR A 66 -13.84 3.63 -15.11
C THR A 66 -13.25 3.18 -13.78
N PRO A 67 -13.42 3.94 -12.70
CA PRO A 67 -12.94 3.55 -11.38
C PRO A 67 -13.39 2.15 -10.97
N PHE A 68 -12.56 1.47 -10.21
CA PHE A 68 -12.92 0.17 -9.64
C PHE A 68 -13.88 0.38 -8.46
N GLU A 69 -14.86 -0.50 -8.36
CA GLU A 69 -15.77 -0.50 -7.21
C GLU A 69 -15.11 -1.26 -6.08
N LEU A 70 -14.80 -0.56 -4.98
CA LEU A 70 -14.13 -1.15 -3.83
C LEU A 70 -15.12 -1.62 -2.76
N GLY A 71 -16.41 -1.46 -3.02
CA GLY A 71 -17.47 -1.83 -2.08
C GLY A 71 -17.35 -1.02 -0.79
N GLU A 72 -17.43 -1.70 0.34
CA GLU A 72 -17.34 -1.07 1.65
C GLU A 72 -15.88 -0.90 2.13
N ASN A 73 -14.89 -1.11 1.25
CA ASN A 73 -13.46 -1.07 1.59
C ASN A 73 -13.12 -2.06 2.72
N ASN A 74 -13.55 -3.30 2.54
CA ASN A 74 -13.32 -4.36 3.54
C ASN A 74 -11.86 -4.83 3.62
N ILE A 75 -11.04 -4.41 2.67
CA ILE A 75 -9.61 -4.74 2.63
C ILE A 75 -8.83 -3.44 2.67
N HIS A 76 -7.83 -3.39 3.54
CA HIS A 76 -6.88 -2.28 3.57
C HIS A 76 -5.47 -2.81 3.73
N LEU A 77 -4.49 -2.02 3.29
CA LEU A 77 -3.08 -2.27 3.55
C LEU A 77 -2.71 -1.65 4.88
N GLY A 78 -1.70 -2.21 5.54
CA GLY A 78 -1.16 -1.63 6.75
C GLY A 78 0.35 -1.46 6.63
N PHE A 79 0.83 -0.25 6.85
CA PHE A 79 2.26 0.05 6.93
C PHE A 79 2.64 0.38 8.36
N VAL A 80 3.83 -0.06 8.73
CA VAL A 80 4.42 0.20 10.03
C VAL A 80 5.57 1.18 9.82
N THR A 81 5.68 2.18 10.66
CA THR A 81 6.77 3.17 10.56
C THR A 81 7.53 3.27 11.87
N ASP A 82 8.83 3.51 11.76
CA ASP A 82 9.70 3.79 12.91
C ASP A 82 9.65 5.26 13.34
N ASP A 83 9.03 6.13 12.53
CA ASP A 83 8.87 7.55 12.84
C ASP A 83 7.44 7.99 12.49
N PHE A 84 6.53 7.73 13.40
CA PHE A 84 5.10 7.99 13.20
C PHE A 84 4.78 9.48 13.03
N GLU A 85 5.43 10.34 13.82
CA GLU A 85 5.21 11.78 13.75
C GLU A 85 5.64 12.34 12.41
N ALA A 86 6.85 12.01 11.95
CA ALA A 86 7.36 12.47 10.66
C ALA A 86 6.52 11.93 9.49
N SER A 87 6.10 10.67 9.58
CA SER A 87 5.21 10.04 8.59
C SER A 87 3.89 10.79 8.48
N TYR A 88 3.26 11.07 9.61
CA TYR A 88 2.00 11.79 9.67
C TYR A 88 2.14 13.19 9.06
N LYS A 89 3.15 13.93 9.47
CA LYS A 89 3.41 15.29 8.95
C LYS A 89 3.55 15.27 7.43
N ARG A 90 4.35 14.34 6.91
CA ARG A 90 4.55 14.20 5.46
C ARG A 90 3.26 13.90 4.72
N HIS A 91 2.48 12.94 5.21
CA HIS A 91 1.23 12.57 4.55
C HIS A 91 0.16 13.67 4.65
N LYS A 92 0.17 14.45 5.71
CA LYS A 92 -0.68 15.66 5.82
C LYS A 92 -0.26 16.70 4.79
N GLU A 93 1.03 16.93 4.61
CA GLU A 93 1.55 17.85 3.59
C GLU A 93 1.21 17.41 2.18
N MET A 94 1.20 16.09 1.94
CA MET A 94 0.79 15.51 0.66
C MET A 94 -0.73 15.58 0.42
N GLY A 95 -1.53 15.88 1.45
CA GLY A 95 -2.98 15.98 1.35
C GLY A 95 -3.67 14.62 1.19
N ILE A 96 -3.07 13.53 1.63
CA ILE A 96 -3.58 12.17 1.39
C ILE A 96 -4.20 11.52 2.62
N VAL A 97 -4.16 12.14 3.79
CA VAL A 97 -4.78 11.59 5.01
C VAL A 97 -6.30 11.65 4.88
N CYS A 98 -6.95 10.49 4.96
CA CYS A 98 -8.42 10.37 4.82
C CYS A 98 -9.12 10.07 6.14
N ILE A 99 -8.48 9.36 7.07
CA ILE A 99 -9.00 9.12 8.41
C ILE A 99 -7.90 9.48 9.39
N ASP A 100 -8.16 10.52 10.19
CA ASP A 100 -7.16 11.07 11.10
C ASP A 100 -7.48 10.68 12.54
N GLU A 101 -6.81 9.65 13.02
CA GLU A 101 -6.86 9.21 14.41
C GLU A 101 -5.46 9.21 15.04
N TYR A 102 -4.68 10.23 14.70
CA TYR A 102 -3.31 10.38 15.18
C TYR A 102 -3.18 10.22 16.70
N GLU A 103 -4.13 10.77 17.44
CA GLU A 103 -4.17 10.67 18.91
C GLU A 103 -4.29 9.22 19.40
N LYS A 104 -4.80 8.32 18.57
CA LYS A 104 -4.94 6.89 18.87
C LYS A 104 -3.82 6.07 18.25
N SER A 105 -2.75 6.72 17.80
CA SER A 105 -1.60 6.07 17.17
C SER A 105 -1.93 5.30 15.89
N ILE A 106 -2.88 5.82 15.13
CA ILE A 106 -3.22 5.30 13.80
C ILE A 106 -3.77 6.43 12.93
N TYR A 107 -3.50 6.38 11.66
CA TYR A 107 -4.21 7.19 10.66
C TYR A 107 -4.24 6.42 9.34
N TYR A 108 -5.10 6.86 8.43
CA TYR A 108 -5.24 6.23 7.11
C TYR A 108 -4.99 7.25 6.03
N VAL A 109 -4.35 6.79 4.96
CA VAL A 109 -4.21 7.55 3.72
C VAL A 109 -4.97 6.84 2.61
N GLU A 110 -5.33 7.59 1.57
CA GLU A 110 -6.03 7.06 0.42
C GLU A 110 -5.12 7.13 -0.79
N ASP A 111 -5.02 6.01 -1.51
CA ASP A 111 -4.23 5.97 -2.74
C ASP A 111 -5.04 6.52 -3.93
N PRO A 112 -4.43 6.69 -5.13
CA PRO A 112 -5.13 7.28 -6.28
C PRO A 112 -6.38 6.52 -6.75
N ASP A 113 -6.52 5.25 -6.42
CA ASP A 113 -7.67 4.43 -6.80
C ASP A 113 -8.68 4.24 -5.66
N GLY A 114 -8.46 4.89 -4.53
CA GLY A 114 -9.36 4.86 -3.39
C GLY A 114 -9.06 3.80 -2.35
N TYR A 115 -7.96 3.05 -2.47
CA TYR A 115 -7.58 2.07 -1.45
C TYR A 115 -7.14 2.77 -0.17
N GLU A 116 -7.69 2.33 0.95
CA GLU A 116 -7.32 2.85 2.25
C GLU A 116 -6.09 2.12 2.79
N ILE A 117 -5.17 2.88 3.34
CA ILE A 117 -3.89 2.38 3.86
C ILE A 117 -3.71 2.89 5.28
N ALA A 118 -3.64 1.95 6.24
CA ALA A 118 -3.40 2.27 7.63
C ALA A 118 -1.91 2.46 7.90
N ILE A 119 -1.58 3.44 8.70
CA ILE A 119 -0.21 3.67 9.18
C ILE A 119 -0.22 3.61 10.71
N VAL A 120 0.66 2.78 11.27
CA VAL A 120 0.81 2.61 12.72
C VAL A 120 2.28 2.68 13.10
N PRO A 121 2.59 3.16 14.32
CA PRO A 121 3.96 3.10 14.81
C PRO A 121 4.35 1.65 15.12
N ALA A 122 5.63 1.35 14.90
CA ALA A 122 6.17 -0.01 15.04
C ALA A 122 5.83 -0.66 16.38
N ASN A 123 5.91 0.10 17.47
CA ASN A 123 5.68 -0.43 18.82
C ASN A 123 4.22 -0.83 19.10
N TYR A 124 3.29 -0.49 18.23
CA TYR A 124 1.87 -0.87 18.39
C TYR A 124 1.45 -1.99 17.43
N HIS A 125 2.33 -2.43 16.55
CA HIS A 125 1.94 -3.42 15.55
C HIS A 125 2.29 -4.85 15.99
N PRO A 126 1.39 -5.83 15.79
CA PRO A 126 1.63 -7.23 16.17
C PRO A 126 2.89 -7.86 15.61
N SER A 127 3.40 -7.39 14.46
CA SER A 127 4.64 -7.90 13.89
C SER A 127 5.87 -7.65 14.80
N PHE A 128 5.72 -6.78 15.79
CA PHE A 128 6.76 -6.49 16.79
C PHE A 128 6.48 -7.11 18.15
N ILE A 129 5.39 -7.84 18.32
CA ILE A 129 5.08 -8.57 19.56
C ILE A 129 6.23 -9.58 19.81
N GLY A 130 6.71 -9.63 21.03
CA GLY A 130 7.88 -10.43 21.38
C GLY A 130 9.21 -9.72 21.23
N LYS A 131 9.20 -8.50 20.67
CA LYS A 131 10.39 -7.63 20.58
C LYS A 131 10.35 -6.51 21.62
N GLY A 132 9.61 -6.73 22.73
CA GLY A 132 9.48 -5.77 23.80
C GLY A 132 8.27 -4.85 23.68
N TYR A 133 7.39 -5.09 22.71
CA TYR A 133 6.19 -4.29 22.52
C TYR A 133 4.95 -5.02 23.01
N ILE A 134 4.14 -4.27 23.72
CA ILE A 134 2.80 -4.66 24.10
C ILE A 134 1.89 -3.53 23.62
N GLY A 135 0.95 -3.85 22.79
CA GLY A 135 0.08 -2.91 22.11
C GLY A 135 -0.67 -1.93 22.97
#